data_a7178b544aef26ffcfc7a3c0f2f9a39a
#
_entry.id   a7178b544aef26ffcfc7a3c0f2f9a39a
#
_cell.length_a   1.000
_cell.length_b   1.000
_cell.length_c   1.000
_cell.angle_alpha   90.00
_cell.angle_beta   90.00
_cell.angle_gamma   90.00
#
_symmetry.space_group_name_H-M   'P 1'
#
loop_
_entity.id
_entity.type
_entity.pdbx_description
1 polymer ?
#
loop_
_entity_poly.entity_id
_entity_poly.type
_entity_poly.pdbx_seq_one_letter_code
_entity_poly.pdbx_strand_id
1 'polypeptide(L)'
;MENKESFIPYVGEIIDIKQETPDVKTFSVVGLDGKKLFEHIPGQCAMLIVPGVGESMISITSSPTLETHMEFSIKKCGCVTEWLHSAEVGQEICLRGPIGNGFPVEGALKGKDILVIAGGIGIAPVHSVVNYMMDHRENYGRIQVIYGSRSKADLVRLDEMQNVWMKQPNCSINLTIDRPQDDWDGHVGFVPPYVTECNPDPSMTV
;
A
#
# COMPACT_ATOMS: atom_id res chain seq x y z
N MET A 1 31.30 1.81 7.12
CA MET A 1 30.88 1.66 8.54
C MET A 1 29.39 1.39 8.47
N GLU A 2 28.99 0.14 8.73
CA GLU A 2 27.56 -0.19 8.85
C GLU A 2 26.99 0.59 10.03
N ASN A 3 25.91 1.30 9.78
CA ASN A 3 25.27 2.16 10.77
C ASN A 3 24.61 1.27 11.83
N LYS A 4 25.26 1.10 13.00
CA LYS A 4 24.73 0.29 14.12
C LYS A 4 23.34 0.78 14.60
N GLU A 5 22.96 2.01 14.27
CA GLU A 5 21.67 2.59 14.59
C GLU A 5 20.49 1.94 13.82
N SER A 6 20.76 1.29 12.67
CA SER A 6 19.72 0.62 11.88
C SER A 6 19.08 -0.60 12.57
N PHE A 7 19.65 -1.11 13.65
CA PHE A 7 19.12 -2.24 14.43
C PHE A 7 18.31 -1.82 15.65
N ILE A 8 18.35 -0.53 16.04
CA ILE A 8 17.56 -0.03 17.16
C ILE A 8 16.14 0.24 16.65
N PRO A 9 15.12 -0.43 17.21
CA PRO A 9 13.75 -0.17 16.77
C PRO A 9 13.27 1.21 17.23
N TYR A 10 12.50 1.87 16.39
CA TYR A 10 11.67 3.00 16.77
C TYR A 10 10.49 2.49 17.60
N VAL A 11 10.04 3.28 18.55
CA VAL A 11 8.76 3.06 19.24
C VAL A 11 7.74 3.99 18.59
N GLY A 12 6.67 3.41 18.08
CA GLY A 12 5.56 4.12 17.47
C GLY A 12 4.27 3.89 18.23
N GLU A 13 3.36 4.86 18.15
CA GLU A 13 2.00 4.79 18.67
C GLU A 13 1.00 4.67 17.51
N ILE A 14 0.04 3.78 17.65
CA ILE A 14 -1.08 3.65 16.72
C ILE A 14 -2.07 4.77 16.99
N ILE A 15 -2.24 5.70 16.04
CA ILE A 15 -3.13 6.86 16.18
C ILE A 15 -4.48 6.69 15.49
N ASP A 16 -4.58 5.75 14.55
CA ASP A 16 -5.83 5.41 13.87
C ASP A 16 -5.80 3.97 13.35
N ILE A 17 -6.97 3.35 13.29
CA ILE A 17 -7.17 2.01 12.74
C ILE A 17 -8.41 2.02 11.85
N LYS A 18 -8.21 1.86 10.54
CA LYS A 18 -9.29 1.76 9.57
C LYS A 18 -9.50 0.31 9.13
N GLN A 19 -10.74 -0.21 9.25
CA GLN A 19 -11.09 -1.49 8.64
C GLN A 19 -11.25 -1.30 7.13
N GLU A 20 -10.43 -1.96 6.33
CA GLU A 20 -10.50 -1.88 4.86
C GLU A 20 -11.34 -3.02 4.28
N THR A 21 -11.08 -4.24 4.72
CA THR A 21 -11.78 -5.47 4.32
C THR A 21 -11.97 -6.37 5.54
N PRO A 22 -12.72 -7.48 5.47
CA PRO A 22 -12.88 -8.37 6.62
C PRO A 22 -11.57 -8.87 7.24
N ASP A 23 -10.50 -8.96 6.46
CA ASP A 23 -9.19 -9.48 6.88
C ASP A 23 -8.03 -8.49 6.72
N VAL A 24 -8.31 -7.22 6.37
CA VAL A 24 -7.29 -6.16 6.25
C VAL A 24 -7.68 -4.94 7.06
N LYS A 25 -6.74 -4.44 7.86
CA LYS A 25 -6.81 -3.15 8.54
C LYS A 25 -5.65 -2.27 8.10
N THR A 26 -5.89 -0.96 8.01
CA THR A 26 -4.85 0.05 7.87
C THR A 26 -4.61 0.71 9.21
N PHE A 27 -3.35 0.74 9.62
CA PHE A 27 -2.88 1.36 10.86
C PHE A 27 -2.11 2.62 10.52
N SER A 28 -2.48 3.74 11.14
CA SER A 28 -1.71 4.98 11.12
C SER A 28 -0.83 5.05 12.36
N VAL A 29 0.48 5.25 12.17
CA VAL A 29 1.49 5.18 13.23
C VAL A 29 2.37 6.42 13.22
N VAL A 30 2.62 6.98 14.39
CA VAL A 30 3.55 8.08 14.64
C VAL A 30 4.61 7.68 15.67
N GLY A 31 5.70 8.42 15.74
CA GLY A 31 6.63 8.33 16.88
C GLY A 31 6.01 8.88 18.16
N LEU A 32 6.59 8.58 19.30
CA LEU A 32 6.12 9.09 20.62
C LEU A 32 6.20 10.63 20.72
N ASP A 33 6.90 11.28 19.81
CA ASP A 33 6.95 12.73 19.67
C ASP A 33 5.83 13.29 18.76
N GLY A 34 4.93 12.43 18.30
CA GLY A 34 3.81 12.77 17.40
C GLY A 34 4.21 12.99 15.95
N LYS A 35 5.45 12.63 15.55
CA LYS A 35 5.95 12.83 14.19
C LYS A 35 6.07 11.49 13.45
N LYS A 36 6.21 11.59 12.12
CA LYS A 36 6.61 10.49 11.28
C LYS A 36 7.91 9.85 11.78
N LEU A 37 7.98 8.53 11.82
CA LEU A 37 9.07 7.80 12.45
C LEU A 37 10.39 7.88 11.67
N PHE A 38 10.32 7.80 10.34
CA PHE A 38 11.50 7.86 9.45
C PHE A 38 11.07 8.15 8.01
N GLU A 39 12.00 8.65 7.21
CA GLU A 39 11.80 8.82 5.78
C GLU A 39 11.94 7.49 5.04
N HIS A 40 11.20 7.33 3.94
CA HIS A 40 11.24 6.14 3.12
C HIS A 40 11.06 6.45 1.63
N ILE A 41 11.36 5.49 0.78
CA ILE A 41 11.09 5.52 -0.66
C ILE A 41 9.84 4.67 -0.92
N PRO A 42 8.94 5.07 -1.87
CA PRO A 42 7.75 4.29 -2.18
C PRO A 42 8.05 2.81 -2.45
N GLY A 43 7.27 1.92 -1.85
CA GLY A 43 7.43 0.47 -1.97
C GLY A 43 8.42 -0.16 -0.99
N GLN A 44 9.08 0.61 -0.13
CA GLN A 44 9.85 0.05 0.99
C GLN A 44 8.94 -0.54 2.08
N CYS A 45 9.55 -1.35 2.92
CA CYS A 45 8.91 -2.05 4.04
C CYS A 45 9.48 -1.56 5.38
N ALA A 46 8.77 -1.90 6.46
CA ALA A 46 9.28 -1.87 7.82
C ALA A 46 9.08 -3.23 8.48
N MET A 47 9.96 -3.56 9.40
CA MET A 47 9.78 -4.69 10.31
C MET A 47 8.94 -4.21 11.50
N LEU A 48 7.71 -4.68 11.61
CA LEU A 48 6.86 -4.44 12.76
C LEU A 48 7.14 -5.52 13.80
N ILE A 49 7.45 -5.08 15.02
CA ILE A 49 7.90 -5.93 16.11
C ILE A 49 6.91 -5.82 17.26
N VAL A 50 6.37 -6.96 17.66
CA VAL A 50 5.47 -7.08 18.82
C VAL A 50 6.21 -7.86 19.90
N PRO A 51 6.65 -7.23 21.00
CA PRO A 51 7.40 -7.90 22.05
C PRO A 51 6.66 -9.12 22.61
N GLY A 52 7.35 -10.26 22.67
CA GLY A 52 6.78 -11.53 23.15
C GLY A 52 5.93 -12.30 22.13
N VAL A 53 5.66 -11.72 20.95
CA VAL A 53 4.89 -12.36 19.88
C VAL A 53 5.76 -12.66 18.67
N GLY A 54 6.54 -11.67 18.20
CA GLY A 54 7.43 -11.83 17.06
C GLY A 54 7.56 -10.56 16.21
N GLU A 55 8.06 -10.75 14.99
CA GLU A 55 8.21 -9.67 14.03
C GLU A 55 7.70 -10.07 12.65
N SER A 56 7.24 -9.10 11.87
CA SER A 56 6.75 -9.29 10.51
C SER A 56 7.14 -8.13 9.61
N MET A 57 7.62 -8.43 8.40
CA MET A 57 7.95 -7.41 7.41
C MET A 57 6.67 -6.98 6.70
N ILE A 58 6.34 -5.70 6.83
CA ILE A 58 5.12 -5.09 6.31
C ILE A 58 5.49 -3.93 5.38
N SER A 59 4.84 -3.86 4.22
CA SER A 59 5.02 -2.75 3.29
C SER A 59 4.49 -1.45 3.89
N ILE A 60 5.25 -0.37 3.71
CA ILE A 60 4.80 0.98 4.06
C ILE A 60 3.79 1.39 2.97
N THR A 61 2.54 1.57 3.38
CA THR A 61 1.42 1.83 2.45
C THR A 61 1.27 3.32 2.14
N SER A 62 1.60 4.21 3.08
CA SER A 62 1.59 5.66 2.86
C SER A 62 2.64 6.10 1.85
N SER A 63 2.33 7.15 1.09
CA SER A 63 3.33 7.88 0.32
C SER A 63 4.35 8.56 1.25
N PRO A 64 5.63 8.68 0.88
CA PRO A 64 6.59 9.49 1.64
C PRO A 64 6.21 10.97 1.73
N THR A 65 5.38 11.47 0.82
CA THR A 65 4.82 12.83 0.83
C THR A 65 3.84 13.08 2.00
N LEU A 66 3.30 12.00 2.59
CA LEU A 66 2.53 12.11 3.82
C LEU A 66 3.49 12.33 4.99
N GLU A 67 3.58 13.59 5.45
CA GLU A 67 4.57 14.02 6.44
C GLU A 67 4.13 13.77 7.89
N THR A 68 2.84 13.56 8.13
CA THR A 68 2.28 13.51 9.49
C THR A 68 2.44 12.16 10.17
N HIS A 69 2.28 11.05 9.45
CA HIS A 69 2.30 9.69 10.00
C HIS A 69 2.70 8.68 8.93
N MET A 70 2.86 7.44 9.34
CA MET A 70 3.05 6.31 8.42
C MET A 70 1.83 5.40 8.44
N GLU A 71 1.48 4.82 7.30
CA GLU A 71 0.39 3.86 7.20
C GLU A 71 0.89 2.47 6.82
N PHE A 72 0.23 1.47 7.38
CA PHE A 72 0.47 0.05 7.11
C PHE A 72 -0.86 -0.66 6.90
N SER A 73 -1.15 -1.11 5.67
CA SER A 73 -2.30 -1.97 5.38
C SER A 73 -1.91 -3.43 5.61
N ILE A 74 -2.47 -4.04 6.63
CA ILE A 74 -2.03 -5.32 7.17
C ILE A 74 -3.13 -6.36 7.04
N LYS A 75 -2.84 -7.45 6.31
CA LYS A 75 -3.72 -8.60 6.23
C LYS A 75 -3.49 -9.51 7.44
N LYS A 76 -4.57 -9.98 8.04
CA LYS A 76 -4.57 -10.95 9.13
C LYS A 76 -4.18 -12.33 8.60
N CYS A 77 -2.95 -12.81 8.91
CA CYS A 77 -2.45 -14.07 8.36
C CYS A 77 -1.37 -14.77 9.21
N GLY A 78 -1.27 -14.47 10.50
CA GLY A 78 -0.29 -15.10 11.41
C GLY A 78 -0.20 -14.37 12.73
N CYS A 79 0.55 -14.91 13.70
CA CYS A 79 0.54 -14.46 15.09
C CYS A 79 0.77 -12.96 15.27
N VAL A 80 1.75 -12.36 14.57
CA VAL A 80 2.04 -10.93 14.64
C VAL A 80 0.89 -10.11 14.06
N THR A 81 0.39 -10.48 12.89
CA THR A 81 -0.71 -9.77 12.25
C THR A 81 -2.05 -9.98 12.97
N GLU A 82 -2.25 -11.14 13.59
CA GLU A 82 -3.42 -11.38 14.46
C GLU A 82 -3.39 -10.50 15.70
N TRP A 83 -2.22 -10.37 16.33
CA TRP A 83 -2.05 -9.46 17.45
C TRP A 83 -2.31 -8.00 17.02
N LEU A 84 -1.73 -7.55 15.91
CA LEU A 84 -1.98 -6.20 15.36
C LEU A 84 -3.47 -5.97 15.08
N HIS A 85 -4.19 -6.98 14.58
CA HIS A 85 -5.63 -6.87 14.36
C HIS A 85 -6.46 -6.77 15.65
N SER A 86 -5.90 -7.15 16.81
CA SER A 86 -6.50 -6.96 18.13
C SER A 86 -6.03 -5.69 18.83
N ALA A 87 -5.08 -4.97 18.25
CA ALA A 87 -4.56 -3.74 18.82
C ALA A 87 -5.59 -2.60 18.76
N GLU A 88 -5.44 -1.65 19.68
CA GLU A 88 -6.29 -0.47 19.82
C GLU A 88 -5.49 0.81 19.56
N VAL A 89 -6.21 1.90 19.27
CA VAL A 89 -5.61 3.24 19.17
C VAL A 89 -4.99 3.62 20.51
N GLY A 90 -3.80 4.23 20.49
CA GLY A 90 -2.98 4.55 21.65
C GLY A 90 -2.00 3.44 22.03
N GLN A 91 -2.03 2.29 21.37
CA GLN A 91 -1.11 1.20 21.67
C GLN A 91 0.24 1.39 20.99
N GLU A 92 1.31 1.09 21.73
CA GLU A 92 2.67 1.16 21.20
C GLU A 92 3.05 -0.11 20.42
N ILE A 93 3.79 0.10 19.34
CA ILE A 93 4.44 -0.96 18.57
C ILE A 93 5.89 -0.57 18.26
N CYS A 94 6.76 -1.54 18.05
CA CYS A 94 8.13 -1.28 17.66
C CYS A 94 8.31 -1.49 16.15
N LEU A 95 9.12 -0.63 15.51
CA LEU A 95 9.38 -0.68 14.08
C LEU A 95 10.87 -0.53 13.78
N ARG A 96 11.36 -1.29 12.79
CA ARG A 96 12.66 -1.06 12.18
C ARG A 96 12.47 -0.78 10.69
N GLY A 97 13.07 0.26 10.19
CA GLY A 97 12.97 0.62 8.77
C GLY A 97 13.76 1.89 8.44
N PRO A 98 13.70 2.32 7.16
CA PRO A 98 13.09 1.61 6.05
C PRO A 98 13.92 0.40 5.59
N ILE A 99 13.26 -0.63 5.01
CA ILE A 99 13.88 -1.84 4.50
C ILE A 99 13.54 -2.02 3.02
N GLY A 100 14.50 -2.48 2.21
CA GLY A 100 14.34 -2.69 0.77
C GLY A 100 14.73 -1.47 -0.06
N ASN A 101 14.76 -1.66 -1.39
CA ASN A 101 15.26 -0.64 -2.32
C ASN A 101 14.21 0.41 -2.74
N GLY A 102 12.91 0.10 -2.58
CA GLY A 102 11.83 0.93 -3.12
C GLY A 102 11.74 0.91 -4.65
N PHE A 103 10.76 1.61 -5.19
CA PHE A 103 10.61 1.80 -6.64
C PHE A 103 11.33 3.07 -7.10
N PRO A 104 11.91 3.08 -8.31
CA PRO A 104 12.72 4.21 -8.81
C PRO A 104 11.83 5.35 -9.34
N VAL A 105 10.93 5.86 -8.51
CA VAL A 105 9.93 6.88 -8.88
C VAL A 105 10.58 8.16 -9.38
N GLU A 106 11.65 8.65 -8.76
CA GLU A 106 12.41 9.83 -9.18
C GLU A 106 13.39 9.55 -10.32
N GLY A 107 13.57 8.29 -10.70
CA GLY A 107 14.51 7.85 -11.73
C GLY A 107 13.82 7.28 -12.96
N ALA A 108 13.85 5.95 -13.08
CA ALA A 108 13.42 5.24 -14.28
C ALA A 108 11.92 5.38 -14.60
N LEU A 109 11.07 5.67 -13.62
CA LEU A 109 9.63 5.84 -13.82
C LEU A 109 9.24 7.27 -14.20
N LYS A 110 10.09 8.26 -13.95
CA LYS A 110 9.79 9.67 -14.25
C LYS A 110 9.63 9.90 -15.76
N GLY A 111 8.57 10.59 -16.13
CA GLY A 111 8.21 10.90 -17.53
C GLY A 111 7.61 9.73 -18.30
N LYS A 112 7.36 8.58 -17.65
CA LYS A 112 6.83 7.39 -18.31
C LYS A 112 5.31 7.26 -18.14
N ASP A 113 4.72 6.53 -19.07
CA ASP A 113 3.40 5.92 -18.90
C ASP A 113 3.57 4.66 -18.03
N ILE A 114 2.77 4.53 -16.99
CA ILE A 114 2.94 3.49 -15.96
C ILE A 114 1.73 2.57 -15.92
N LEU A 115 2.00 1.26 -15.95
CA LEU A 115 1.03 0.22 -15.69
C LEU A 115 1.31 -0.40 -14.32
N VAL A 116 0.33 -0.33 -13.42
CA VAL A 116 0.38 -0.97 -12.10
C VAL A 116 -0.56 -2.17 -12.09
N ILE A 117 -0.03 -3.34 -11.74
CA ILE A 117 -0.82 -4.58 -11.65
C ILE A 117 -0.73 -5.09 -10.21
N ALA A 118 -1.88 -5.30 -9.57
CA ALA A 118 -1.93 -5.78 -8.20
C ALA A 118 -3.05 -6.80 -7.98
N GLY A 119 -2.86 -7.70 -7.01
CA GLY A 119 -3.86 -8.66 -6.57
C GLY A 119 -3.96 -8.73 -5.04
N GLY A 120 -5.17 -8.68 -4.49
CA GLY A 120 -5.41 -8.74 -3.06
C GLY A 120 -4.59 -7.73 -2.26
N ILE A 121 -3.92 -8.17 -1.18
CA ILE A 121 -3.08 -7.28 -0.35
C ILE A 121 -1.82 -6.78 -1.08
N GLY A 122 -1.48 -7.32 -2.25
CA GLY A 122 -0.40 -6.80 -3.08
C GLY A 122 -0.59 -5.35 -3.55
N ILE A 123 -1.79 -4.78 -3.35
CA ILE A 123 -2.02 -3.35 -3.54
C ILE A 123 -1.26 -2.49 -2.51
N ALA A 124 -0.99 -2.99 -1.29
CA ALA A 124 -0.36 -2.23 -0.22
C ALA A 124 1.03 -1.65 -0.59
N PRO A 125 2.00 -2.43 -1.12
CA PRO A 125 3.28 -1.87 -1.53
C PRO A 125 3.18 -0.87 -2.68
N VAL A 126 2.29 -1.12 -3.65
CA VAL A 126 2.15 -0.23 -4.82
C VAL A 126 1.27 0.98 -4.54
N HIS A 127 0.46 0.97 -3.49
CA HIS A 127 -0.32 2.12 -3.04
C HIS A 127 0.57 3.33 -2.74
N SER A 128 1.66 3.12 -2.00
CA SER A 128 2.67 4.15 -1.74
C SER A 128 3.24 4.75 -3.04
N VAL A 129 3.48 3.90 -4.04
CA VAL A 129 4.00 4.29 -5.36
C VAL A 129 2.96 5.13 -6.12
N VAL A 130 1.72 4.65 -6.19
CA VAL A 130 0.63 5.34 -6.90
C VAL A 130 0.37 6.70 -6.26
N ASN A 131 0.25 6.78 -4.93
CA ASN A 131 0.02 8.07 -4.24
C ASN A 131 1.19 9.03 -4.46
N TYR A 132 2.43 8.56 -4.39
CA TYR A 132 3.59 9.39 -4.72
C TYR A 132 3.48 9.99 -6.14
N MET A 133 3.09 9.17 -7.13
CA MET A 133 2.90 9.63 -8.51
C MET A 133 1.69 10.57 -8.65
N MET A 134 0.64 10.41 -7.83
CA MET A 134 -0.49 11.33 -7.81
C MET A 134 -0.12 12.69 -7.22
N ASP A 135 0.70 12.71 -6.16
CA ASP A 135 1.18 13.94 -5.52
C ASP A 135 2.15 14.72 -6.42
N HIS A 136 2.81 14.04 -7.36
CA HIS A 136 3.72 14.62 -8.36
C HIS A 136 3.21 14.38 -9.79
N ARG A 137 1.93 14.58 -10.00
CA ARG A 137 1.20 14.13 -11.19
C ARG A 137 1.81 14.60 -12.52
N GLU A 138 2.37 15.81 -12.53
CA GLU A 138 3.02 16.43 -13.70
C GLU A 138 4.32 15.71 -14.13
N ASN A 139 4.91 14.91 -13.24
CA ASN A 139 6.14 14.18 -13.51
C ASN A 139 5.91 12.83 -14.21
N TYR A 140 4.66 12.42 -14.45
CA TYR A 140 4.34 11.10 -15.01
C TYR A 140 3.35 11.23 -16.17
N GLY A 141 3.41 10.30 -17.10
CA GLY A 141 2.45 10.16 -18.19
C GLY A 141 1.12 9.58 -17.74
N ARG A 142 0.56 8.67 -18.52
CA ARG A 142 -0.65 7.93 -18.14
C ARG A 142 -0.35 6.96 -17.00
N ILE A 143 -1.28 6.84 -16.06
CA ILE A 143 -1.21 5.83 -15.00
C ILE A 143 -2.44 4.95 -15.16
N GLN A 144 -2.20 3.66 -15.43
CA GLN A 144 -3.25 2.64 -15.47
C GLN A 144 -3.01 1.66 -14.33
N VAL A 145 -4.03 1.46 -13.51
CA VAL A 145 -4.02 0.47 -12.42
C VAL A 145 -4.98 -0.66 -12.78
N ILE A 146 -4.49 -1.90 -12.79
CA ILE A 146 -5.30 -3.12 -12.92
C ILE A 146 -5.22 -3.84 -11.59
N TYR A 147 -6.35 -3.92 -10.88
CA TYR A 147 -6.39 -4.48 -9.55
C TYR A 147 -7.56 -5.45 -9.38
N GLY A 148 -7.28 -6.57 -8.74
CA GLY A 148 -8.31 -7.57 -8.47
C GLY A 148 -8.22 -8.19 -7.10
N SER A 149 -9.35 -8.71 -6.63
CA SER A 149 -9.46 -9.43 -5.36
C SER A 149 -10.52 -10.54 -5.45
N ARG A 150 -10.67 -11.35 -4.41
CA ARG A 150 -11.63 -12.48 -4.39
C ARG A 150 -13.09 -12.02 -4.53
N SER A 151 -13.40 -10.87 -3.94
CA SER A 151 -14.75 -10.29 -3.91
C SER A 151 -14.66 -8.76 -3.84
N LYS A 152 -15.79 -8.07 -4.04
CA LYS A 152 -15.88 -6.62 -3.86
C LYS A 152 -15.47 -6.20 -2.43
N ALA A 153 -15.91 -6.95 -1.42
CA ALA A 153 -15.57 -6.69 -0.02
C ALA A 153 -14.08 -6.90 0.31
N ASP A 154 -13.33 -7.60 -0.54
CA ASP A 154 -11.89 -7.83 -0.40
C ASP A 154 -11.04 -6.80 -1.16
N LEU A 155 -11.65 -5.83 -1.85
CA LEU A 155 -10.92 -4.74 -2.51
C LEU A 155 -10.46 -3.70 -1.49
N VAL A 156 -9.19 -3.71 -1.17
CA VAL A 156 -8.55 -2.79 -0.21
C VAL A 156 -8.50 -1.38 -0.81
N ARG A 157 -8.84 -0.36 -0.04
CA ARG A 157 -8.81 1.05 -0.47
C ARG A 157 -9.72 1.37 -1.67
N LEU A 158 -10.80 0.61 -1.87
CA LEU A 158 -11.71 0.80 -3.00
C LEU A 158 -12.28 2.22 -3.09
N ASP A 159 -12.69 2.79 -1.95
CA ASP A 159 -13.22 4.16 -1.90
C ASP A 159 -12.21 5.20 -2.38
N GLU A 160 -10.96 5.09 -1.94
CA GLU A 160 -9.87 5.97 -2.38
C GLU A 160 -9.61 5.85 -3.89
N MET A 161 -9.59 4.63 -4.41
CA MET A 161 -9.41 4.40 -5.85
C MET A 161 -10.52 5.06 -6.66
N GLN A 162 -11.77 4.93 -6.24
CA GLN A 162 -12.93 5.47 -6.95
C GLN A 162 -13.08 6.99 -6.78
N ASN A 163 -12.78 7.51 -5.60
CA ASN A 163 -13.05 8.91 -5.26
C ASN A 163 -11.85 9.84 -5.37
N VAL A 164 -10.63 9.31 -5.40
CA VAL A 164 -9.39 10.09 -5.51
C VAL A 164 -8.65 9.75 -6.81
N TRP A 165 -8.21 8.52 -6.98
CA TRP A 165 -7.34 8.16 -8.10
C TRP A 165 -8.03 8.30 -9.46
N MET A 166 -9.27 7.80 -9.60
CA MET A 166 -10.02 7.90 -10.87
C MET A 166 -10.34 9.34 -11.28
N LYS A 167 -10.26 10.29 -10.37
CA LYS A 167 -10.49 11.72 -10.65
C LYS A 167 -9.24 12.45 -11.12
N GLN A 168 -8.08 11.81 -11.03
CA GLN A 168 -6.82 12.41 -11.49
C GLN A 168 -6.74 12.38 -13.03
N PRO A 169 -6.17 13.42 -13.64
CA PRO A 169 -6.01 13.45 -15.10
C PRO A 169 -5.11 12.32 -15.57
N ASN A 170 -5.46 11.70 -16.71
CA ASN A 170 -4.72 10.59 -17.31
C ASN A 170 -4.50 9.40 -16.35
N CYS A 171 -5.43 9.16 -15.43
CA CYS A 171 -5.47 8.00 -14.57
C CYS A 171 -6.67 7.12 -14.89
N SER A 172 -6.46 5.82 -14.98
CA SER A 172 -7.51 4.83 -15.18
C SER A 172 -7.34 3.66 -14.24
N ILE A 173 -8.46 3.12 -13.75
CA ILE A 173 -8.47 1.99 -12.84
C ILE A 173 -9.41 0.92 -13.38
N ASN A 174 -8.88 -0.27 -13.57
CA ASN A 174 -9.59 -1.45 -13.99
C ASN A 174 -9.67 -2.42 -12.82
N LEU A 175 -10.88 -2.63 -12.31
CA LEU A 175 -11.13 -3.49 -11.15
C LEU A 175 -11.73 -4.82 -11.59
N THR A 176 -11.34 -5.92 -10.94
CA THR A 176 -11.91 -7.24 -11.16
C THR A 176 -12.11 -7.99 -9.85
N ILE A 177 -13.09 -8.88 -9.81
CA ILE A 177 -13.28 -9.83 -8.72
C ILE A 177 -13.30 -11.26 -9.26
N ASP A 178 -12.85 -12.23 -8.45
CA ASP A 178 -12.69 -13.62 -8.91
C ASP A 178 -14.02 -14.31 -9.27
N ARG A 179 -15.12 -13.90 -8.62
CA ARG A 179 -16.44 -14.53 -8.75
C ARG A 179 -17.55 -13.49 -8.84
N PRO A 180 -18.59 -13.73 -9.63
CA PRO A 180 -19.74 -12.81 -9.75
C PRO A 180 -20.43 -12.59 -8.41
N GLN A 181 -20.91 -11.36 -8.19
CA GLN A 181 -21.69 -10.94 -7.04
C GLN A 181 -22.81 -10.02 -7.52
N ASP A 182 -23.97 -10.06 -6.83
CA ASP A 182 -25.17 -9.28 -7.22
C ASP A 182 -24.94 -7.76 -7.12
N ASP A 183 -24.03 -7.32 -6.27
CA ASP A 183 -23.69 -5.91 -6.05
C ASP A 183 -22.40 -5.47 -6.82
N TRP A 184 -22.00 -6.25 -7.83
CA TRP A 184 -20.83 -5.99 -8.67
C TRP A 184 -21.19 -6.02 -10.15
N ASP A 185 -21.07 -4.87 -10.80
CA ASP A 185 -21.30 -4.67 -12.25
C ASP A 185 -20.01 -4.52 -13.06
N GLY A 186 -18.84 -4.63 -12.40
CA GLY A 186 -17.53 -4.60 -13.03
C GLY A 186 -17.10 -5.96 -13.60
N HIS A 187 -15.85 -6.04 -14.04
CA HIS A 187 -15.28 -7.27 -14.59
C HIS A 187 -15.21 -8.40 -13.56
N VAL A 188 -15.45 -9.64 -14.03
CA VAL A 188 -15.34 -10.87 -13.23
C VAL A 188 -14.32 -11.80 -13.87
N GLY A 189 -13.25 -12.09 -13.11
CA GLY A 189 -12.15 -12.96 -13.54
C GLY A 189 -10.89 -12.67 -12.76
N PHE A 190 -9.88 -13.52 -12.93
CA PHE A 190 -8.56 -13.32 -12.31
C PHE A 190 -7.77 -12.20 -12.98
N VAL A 191 -6.87 -11.56 -12.23
CA VAL A 191 -6.05 -10.44 -12.70
C VAL A 191 -5.23 -10.78 -13.96
N PRO A 192 -4.51 -11.92 -14.09
CA PRO A 192 -3.67 -12.16 -15.26
C PRO A 192 -4.41 -12.19 -16.61
N PRO A 193 -5.53 -12.91 -16.80
CA PRO A 193 -6.29 -12.80 -18.04
C PRO A 193 -6.89 -11.41 -18.24
N TYR A 194 -7.36 -10.75 -17.18
CA TYR A 194 -7.92 -9.41 -17.27
C TYR A 194 -6.91 -8.36 -17.75
N VAL A 195 -5.63 -8.49 -17.41
CA VAL A 195 -4.56 -7.64 -17.98
C VAL A 195 -4.55 -7.75 -19.51
N THR A 196 -4.69 -8.97 -20.05
CA THR A 196 -4.73 -9.20 -21.50
C THR A 196 -5.98 -8.57 -22.13
N GLU A 197 -7.13 -8.69 -21.48
CA GLU A 197 -8.39 -8.09 -21.93
C GLU A 197 -8.37 -6.56 -21.91
N CYS A 198 -7.76 -5.97 -20.89
CA CYS A 198 -7.55 -4.51 -20.79
C CYS A 198 -6.64 -3.98 -21.91
N ASN A 199 -5.86 -4.86 -22.53
CA ASN A 199 -4.96 -4.54 -23.65
C ASN A 199 -4.16 -3.24 -23.41
N PRO A 200 -3.38 -3.14 -22.33
CA PRO A 200 -2.61 -1.94 -22.03
C PRO A 200 -1.62 -1.65 -23.16
N ASP A 201 -1.29 -0.37 -23.33
CA ASP A 201 -0.30 0.04 -24.31
C ASP A 201 1.05 -0.66 -24.05
N PRO A 202 1.61 -1.42 -25.01
CA PRO A 202 2.87 -2.15 -24.80
C PRO A 202 4.08 -1.26 -24.49
N SER A 203 3.97 0.04 -24.71
CA SER A 203 5.03 1.01 -24.38
C SER A 203 5.03 1.44 -22.89
N MET A 204 4.00 1.08 -22.13
CA MET A 204 3.94 1.40 -20.72
C MET A 204 5.02 0.65 -19.91
N THR A 205 5.54 1.31 -18.91
CA THR A 205 6.43 0.66 -17.92
C THR A 205 5.59 -0.04 -16.86
N VAL A 206 5.91 -1.31 -16.58
CA VAL A 206 5.18 -2.17 -15.62
C VAL A 206 5.97 -2.29 -14.32
#